data_ed2872110c9fc05e36216b772b19d782
#
_entry.id   ed2872110c9fc05e36216b772b19d782
#
_cell.length_a   1.000
_cell.length_b   1.000
_cell.length_c   1.000
_cell.angle_alpha   90.00
_cell.angle_beta   90.00
_cell.angle_gamma   90.00
#
_symmetry.space_group_name_H-M   'P 1'
#
loop_
_entity.id
_entity.type
_entity.pdbx_description
1 polymer ?
#
loop_
_entity_poly.entity_id
_entity_poly.type
_entity_poly.pdbx_seq_one_letter_code
_entity_poly.pdbx_strand_id
1 'polypeptide(L)'
;SVKALEGGFFYEKDWYVNPPTQPNTWPEGSLVAPIFVKKGSGAATKWVSVESAEVSRHFDKLIPALYQHLKAKGWANMWLQHVCDEPLSDLQARQIDAMYKRILKEMPGVRTLDAGSHQLTNFPDRSLSINCPQLDDYERSRDGYNALNKANNGIDVWFYTCVNPQGNYMTRIADYPLLSARIIGWYGWQQGVKGYLHWGWNLWNQA
;
A
#
# COMPACT_ATOMS: atom_id res chain seq x y z
N SER A 1 -10.39 -18.91 9.15
CA SER A 1 -10.49 -17.59 9.83
C SER A 1 -9.70 -16.56 9.06
N VAL A 2 -10.22 -15.34 8.95
CA VAL A 2 -9.50 -14.21 8.36
C VAL A 2 -8.29 -13.87 9.22
N LYS A 3 -7.11 -13.69 8.61
CA LYS A 3 -5.84 -13.41 9.30
C LYS A 3 -5.37 -11.98 9.12
N ALA A 4 -5.78 -11.31 8.04
CA ALA A 4 -5.45 -9.92 7.74
C ALA A 4 -6.61 -9.23 7.02
N LEU A 5 -6.73 -7.93 7.25
CA LEU A 5 -7.66 -7.02 6.60
C LEU A 5 -6.86 -5.84 6.06
N GLU A 6 -6.94 -5.57 4.78
CA GLU A 6 -6.30 -4.42 4.18
C GLU A 6 -7.23 -3.21 4.21
N GLY A 7 -6.70 -2.07 4.67
CA GLY A 7 -7.40 -0.79 4.68
C GLY A 7 -7.35 -0.12 3.31
N GLY A 8 -8.34 0.71 3.03
CA GLY A 8 -8.35 1.55 1.84
C GLY A 8 -7.24 2.60 1.85
N PHE A 9 -6.85 3.06 0.67
CA PHE A 9 -5.82 4.07 0.50
C PHE A 9 -6.20 5.41 1.15
N PHE A 10 -5.24 6.06 1.78
CA PHE A 10 -5.38 7.40 2.32
C PHE A 10 -5.03 8.48 1.29
N TYR A 11 -4.12 8.16 0.38
CA TYR A 11 -3.59 9.04 -0.64
C TYR A 11 -3.84 8.48 -2.03
N GLU A 12 -3.85 9.36 -3.00
CA GLU A 12 -3.97 9.02 -4.41
C GLU A 12 -3.01 9.87 -5.24
N LYS A 13 -2.64 9.35 -6.39
CA LYS A 13 -1.83 10.10 -7.37
C LYS A 13 -2.70 11.15 -8.04
N ASP A 14 -2.17 12.33 -8.24
CA ASP A 14 -2.91 13.48 -8.81
C ASP A 14 -3.53 13.18 -10.19
N TRP A 15 -2.87 12.39 -11.02
CA TRP A 15 -3.38 12.04 -12.36
C TRP A 15 -4.53 11.01 -12.36
N TYR A 16 -4.76 10.26 -11.29
CA TYR A 16 -5.93 9.39 -11.16
C TYR A 16 -7.18 10.17 -10.77
N VAL A 17 -7.00 11.30 -10.15
CA VAL A 17 -8.08 12.19 -9.78
C VAL A 17 -8.44 13.01 -11.01
N ASN A 18 -9.44 12.57 -11.73
CA ASN A 18 -9.91 13.07 -13.01
C ASN A 18 -10.12 14.58 -13.00
N PRO A 19 -9.77 15.29 -14.07
CA PRO A 19 -8.88 16.42 -14.09
C PRO A 19 -9.22 17.38 -12.97
N PRO A 20 -8.26 17.94 -12.28
CA PRO A 20 -8.54 18.97 -11.31
C PRO A 20 -9.30 20.07 -12.02
N THR A 21 -10.55 20.26 -11.66
CA THR A 21 -11.35 21.43 -12.07
C THR A 21 -10.79 22.71 -11.42
N GLN A 22 -9.64 22.59 -10.77
CA GLN A 22 -8.87 23.68 -10.14
C GLN A 22 -7.45 23.67 -10.70
N PRO A 23 -6.84 24.84 -10.92
CA PRO A 23 -5.44 24.90 -11.31
C PRO A 23 -4.59 24.15 -10.29
N ASN A 24 -3.66 23.33 -10.77
CA ASN A 24 -2.72 22.59 -9.93
C ASN A 24 -1.96 23.60 -9.05
N THR A 25 -2.29 23.60 -7.78
CA THR A 25 -1.63 24.44 -6.77
C THR A 25 -0.56 23.68 -5.99
N TRP A 26 -0.35 22.39 -6.33
CA TRP A 26 0.67 21.53 -5.73
C TRP A 26 1.75 21.14 -6.73
N PRO A 27 2.95 20.76 -6.26
CA PRO A 27 4.03 20.30 -7.12
C PRO A 27 3.59 19.12 -8.00
N GLU A 28 4.04 19.14 -9.27
CA GLU A 28 3.78 18.04 -10.20
C GLU A 28 4.25 16.71 -9.62
N GLY A 29 3.43 15.67 -9.75
CA GLY A 29 3.69 14.34 -9.22
C GLY A 29 3.47 14.19 -7.71
N SER A 30 2.95 15.21 -7.02
CA SER A 30 2.54 15.10 -5.62
C SER A 30 1.38 14.14 -5.43
N LEU A 31 1.26 13.60 -4.22
CA LEU A 31 0.07 12.89 -3.80
C LEU A 31 -1.01 13.84 -3.31
N VAL A 32 -2.24 13.42 -3.45
CA VAL A 32 -3.44 14.11 -2.99
C VAL A 32 -4.25 13.19 -2.07
N ALA A 33 -5.00 13.78 -1.16
CA ALA A 33 -5.90 13.08 -0.28
C ALA A 33 -7.34 13.53 -0.49
N PRO A 34 -8.32 12.62 -0.46
CA PRO A 34 -9.73 12.96 -0.42
C PRO A 34 -10.10 13.45 0.97
N ILE A 35 -10.65 14.64 1.06
CA ILE A 35 -11.26 15.13 2.29
C ILE A 35 -12.75 15.37 2.09
N PHE A 36 -13.54 15.09 3.11
CA PHE A 36 -14.98 15.31 3.06
C PHE A 36 -15.30 16.73 3.52
N VAL A 37 -16.00 17.47 2.68
CA VAL A 37 -16.49 18.82 2.98
C VAL A 37 -18.02 18.84 2.99
N LYS A 38 -18.60 19.62 3.89
CA LYS A 38 -20.04 19.81 3.94
C LYS A 38 -20.51 20.54 2.67
N LYS A 39 -21.52 19.98 1.99
CA LYS A 39 -22.16 20.61 0.82
C LYS A 39 -23.66 20.53 0.97
N GLY A 40 -24.28 21.64 1.35
CA GLY A 40 -25.72 21.68 1.69
C GLY A 40 -26.03 20.74 2.85
N SER A 41 -26.99 19.81 2.66
CA SER A 41 -27.34 18.77 3.64
C SER A 41 -26.49 17.50 3.53
N GLY A 42 -25.58 17.41 2.55
CA GLY A 42 -24.72 16.25 2.28
C GLY A 42 -23.25 16.53 2.47
N ALA A 43 -22.44 15.60 1.99
CA ALA A 43 -20.98 15.72 1.91
C ALA A 43 -20.53 15.62 0.44
N ALA A 44 -19.44 16.29 0.13
CA ALA A 44 -18.71 16.15 -1.13
C ALA A 44 -17.24 15.84 -0.86
N THR A 45 -16.59 15.18 -1.81
CA THR A 45 -15.16 14.95 -1.76
C THR A 45 -14.44 16.13 -2.41
N LYS A 46 -13.40 16.64 -1.75
CA LYS A 46 -12.44 17.58 -2.27
C LYS A 46 -11.06 16.96 -2.23
N TRP A 47 -10.35 17.00 -3.33
CA TRP A 47 -8.96 16.53 -3.40
C TRP A 47 -8.01 17.66 -3.02
N VAL A 48 -7.06 17.38 -2.16
CA VAL A 48 -6.14 18.39 -1.61
C VAL A 48 -4.74 17.78 -1.50
N SER A 49 -3.70 18.58 -1.74
CA SER A 49 -2.32 18.13 -1.55
C SER A 49 -2.11 17.54 -0.16
N VAL A 50 -1.42 16.41 -0.08
CA VAL A 50 -1.13 15.72 1.19
C VAL A 50 -0.31 16.56 2.16
N GLU A 51 0.41 17.55 1.66
CA GLU A 51 1.22 18.49 2.47
C GLU A 51 0.42 19.65 3.05
N SER A 52 -0.86 19.76 2.71
CA SER A 52 -1.69 20.87 3.19
C SER A 52 -2.08 20.73 4.65
N ALA A 53 -2.19 21.86 5.34
CA ALA A 53 -2.71 21.88 6.71
C ALA A 53 -4.17 21.38 6.81
N GLU A 54 -4.92 21.45 5.70
CA GLU A 54 -6.30 20.93 5.64
C GLU A 54 -6.31 19.41 5.72
N VAL A 55 -5.42 18.73 4.99
CA VAL A 55 -5.24 17.27 5.05
C VAL A 55 -4.73 16.85 6.42
N SER A 56 -3.76 17.56 6.99
CA SER A 56 -3.28 17.26 8.34
C SER A 56 -4.43 17.28 9.35
N ARG A 57 -5.23 18.33 9.39
CA ARG A 57 -6.40 18.43 10.29
C ARG A 57 -7.46 17.36 10.02
N HIS A 58 -7.60 16.90 8.78
CA HIS A 58 -8.51 15.80 8.45
C HIS A 58 -8.03 14.49 9.11
N PHE A 59 -6.76 14.16 8.93
CA PHE A 59 -6.18 12.95 9.50
C PHE A 59 -6.01 13.01 11.02
N ASP A 60 -5.90 14.19 11.64
CA ASP A 60 -5.96 14.36 13.10
C ASP A 60 -7.27 13.85 13.70
N LYS A 61 -8.33 13.82 12.91
CA LYS A 61 -9.64 13.27 13.31
C LYS A 61 -9.84 11.83 12.84
N LEU A 62 -9.47 11.56 11.59
CA LEU A 62 -9.71 10.25 10.97
C LEU A 62 -8.92 9.13 11.64
N ILE A 63 -7.62 9.32 11.86
CA ILE A 63 -6.75 8.27 12.39
C ILE A 63 -7.21 7.81 13.79
N PRO A 64 -7.45 8.70 14.77
CA PRO A 64 -7.95 8.28 16.07
C PRO A 64 -9.32 7.60 16.00
N ALA A 65 -10.25 8.11 15.16
CA ALA A 65 -11.57 7.52 15.00
C ALA A 65 -11.50 6.11 14.40
N LEU A 66 -10.72 5.94 13.32
CA LEU A 66 -10.46 4.63 12.71
C LEU A 66 -9.86 3.67 13.73
N TYR A 67 -8.82 4.09 14.45
CA TYR A 67 -8.17 3.23 15.42
C TYR A 67 -9.10 2.79 16.56
N GLN A 68 -9.94 3.69 17.08
CA GLN A 68 -10.96 3.33 18.07
C GLN A 68 -11.95 2.31 17.52
N HIS A 69 -12.40 2.50 16.27
CA HIS A 69 -13.27 1.54 15.61
C HIS A 69 -12.61 0.15 15.47
N LEU A 70 -11.36 0.11 15.00
CA LEU A 70 -10.60 -1.15 14.83
C LEU A 70 -10.42 -1.87 16.16
N LYS A 71 -10.13 -1.13 17.25
CA LYS A 71 -10.03 -1.70 18.60
C LYS A 71 -11.37 -2.26 19.09
N ALA A 72 -12.43 -1.51 18.90
CA ALA A 72 -13.77 -1.95 19.33
C ALA A 72 -14.24 -3.22 18.61
N LYS A 73 -13.77 -3.45 17.37
CA LYS A 73 -14.03 -4.66 16.59
C LYS A 73 -13.02 -5.79 16.83
N GLY A 74 -11.95 -5.56 17.57
CA GLY A 74 -10.86 -6.52 17.75
C GLY A 74 -10.01 -6.72 16.48
N TRP A 75 -10.00 -5.76 15.56
CA TRP A 75 -9.35 -5.87 14.26
C TRP A 75 -7.98 -5.21 14.18
N ALA A 76 -7.58 -4.42 15.17
CA ALA A 76 -6.34 -3.63 15.10
C ALA A 76 -5.10 -4.47 14.74
N ASN A 77 -4.94 -5.66 15.34
CA ASN A 77 -3.80 -6.54 15.06
C ASN A 77 -3.89 -7.31 13.73
N MET A 78 -5.04 -7.24 13.06
CA MET A 78 -5.24 -7.84 11.73
C MET A 78 -5.20 -6.79 10.61
N TRP A 79 -5.24 -5.50 10.98
CA TRP A 79 -5.33 -4.42 10.02
C TRP A 79 -3.97 -4.11 9.40
N LEU A 80 -3.95 -4.08 8.07
CA LEU A 80 -2.83 -3.67 7.25
C LEU A 80 -3.20 -2.36 6.57
N GLN A 81 -2.54 -1.26 6.93
CA GLN A 81 -2.81 0.02 6.31
C GLN A 81 -1.89 0.24 5.12
N HIS A 82 -2.48 0.33 3.96
CA HIS A 82 -1.86 0.75 2.72
C HIS A 82 -2.19 2.24 2.52
N VAL A 83 -1.18 3.09 2.34
CA VAL A 83 -1.39 4.55 2.28
C VAL A 83 -1.68 5.01 0.86
N CYS A 84 -0.89 4.55 -0.09
CA CYS A 84 -1.02 4.84 -1.51
C CYS A 84 -0.38 3.71 -2.31
N ASP A 85 -0.89 3.44 -3.48
CA ASP A 85 -0.36 2.40 -4.36
C ASP A 85 0.93 2.85 -5.07
N GLU A 86 1.95 1.99 -5.06
CA GLU A 86 3.17 2.08 -5.88
C GLU A 86 3.77 3.49 -6.03
N PRO A 87 4.57 4.00 -5.07
CA PRO A 87 5.22 5.30 -5.25
C PRO A 87 6.17 5.29 -6.46
N LEU A 88 6.00 6.27 -7.36
CA LEU A 88 6.76 6.38 -8.62
C LEU A 88 7.88 7.43 -8.56
N SER A 89 8.03 8.12 -7.44
CA SER A 89 9.07 9.14 -7.26
C SER A 89 9.51 9.23 -5.80
N ASP A 90 10.69 9.77 -5.58
CA ASP A 90 11.20 10.04 -4.23
C ASP A 90 10.29 10.98 -3.43
N LEU A 91 9.62 11.92 -4.10
CA LEU A 91 8.65 12.80 -3.46
C LEU A 91 7.48 11.99 -2.90
N GLN A 92 6.87 11.15 -3.72
CA GLN A 92 5.76 10.29 -3.32
C GLN A 92 6.18 9.33 -2.21
N ALA A 93 7.35 8.70 -2.33
CA ALA A 93 7.89 7.82 -1.29
C ALA A 93 8.02 8.54 0.06
N ARG A 94 8.55 9.77 0.09
CA ARG A 94 8.65 10.56 1.32
C ARG A 94 7.29 10.95 1.89
N GLN A 95 6.33 11.30 1.04
CA GLN A 95 4.97 11.66 1.47
C GLN A 95 4.24 10.46 2.10
N ILE A 96 4.40 9.29 1.50
CA ILE A 96 3.84 8.02 2.01
C ILE A 96 4.53 7.62 3.33
N ASP A 97 5.87 7.68 3.37
CA ASP A 97 6.68 7.32 4.54
C ASP A 97 6.30 8.15 5.78
N ALA A 98 6.07 9.44 5.59
CA ALA A 98 5.62 10.32 6.68
C ALA A 98 4.28 9.85 7.29
N MET A 99 3.34 9.38 6.45
CA MET A 99 2.06 8.85 6.92
C MET A 99 2.22 7.47 7.56
N TYR A 100 3.09 6.60 7.04
CA TYR A 100 3.37 5.31 7.70
C TYR A 100 3.96 5.50 9.09
N LYS A 101 4.91 6.42 9.26
CA LYS A 101 5.48 6.77 10.56
C LYS A 101 4.41 7.26 11.53
N ARG A 102 3.47 8.06 11.02
CA ARG A 102 2.32 8.52 11.80
C ARG A 102 1.41 7.36 12.23
N ILE A 103 1.07 6.46 11.31
CA ILE A 103 0.24 5.28 11.59
C ILE A 103 0.89 4.41 12.67
N LEU A 104 2.17 4.10 12.54
CA LEU A 104 2.89 3.27 13.52
C LEU A 104 2.88 3.91 14.92
N LYS A 105 2.94 5.24 15.00
CA LYS A 105 2.89 5.99 16.26
C LYS A 105 1.48 6.05 16.87
N GLU A 106 0.46 6.33 16.04
CA GLU A 106 -0.89 6.68 16.51
C GLU A 106 -1.84 5.49 16.57
N MET A 107 -1.50 4.38 15.86
CA MET A 107 -2.32 3.17 15.78
C MET A 107 -1.52 1.91 16.20
N PRO A 108 -1.13 1.78 17.48
CA PRO A 108 -0.35 0.63 17.94
C PRO A 108 -1.03 -0.71 17.62
N GLY A 109 -0.28 -1.66 17.04
CA GLY A 109 -0.77 -2.96 16.60
C GLY A 109 -1.26 -3.02 15.15
N VAL A 110 -1.54 -1.87 14.54
CA VAL A 110 -1.76 -1.78 13.08
C VAL A 110 -0.43 -1.93 12.37
N ARG A 111 -0.44 -2.67 11.28
CA ARG A 111 0.73 -2.88 10.43
C ARG A 111 0.62 -2.04 9.16
N THR A 112 1.75 -1.62 8.64
CA THR A 112 1.86 -0.87 7.38
C THR A 112 2.30 -1.79 6.26
N LEU A 113 1.70 -1.62 5.09
CA LEU A 113 1.98 -2.38 3.87
C LEU A 113 2.13 -1.40 2.71
N ASP A 114 3.12 -1.63 1.86
CA ASP A 114 3.19 -1.02 0.54
C ASP A 114 3.45 -2.10 -0.50
N ALA A 115 2.79 -2.01 -1.64
CA ALA A 115 3.02 -2.84 -2.81
C ALA A 115 3.70 -2.00 -3.89
N GLY A 116 4.92 -2.32 -4.27
CA GLY A 116 5.64 -1.54 -5.27
C GLY A 116 7.10 -1.93 -5.42
N SER A 117 7.75 -1.35 -6.41
CA SER A 117 9.18 -1.56 -6.66
C SER A 117 10.05 -0.67 -5.77
N HIS A 118 11.34 -1.03 -5.65
CA HIS A 118 12.36 -0.24 -4.95
C HIS A 118 12.11 0.02 -3.45
N GLN A 119 11.35 -0.85 -2.78
CA GLN A 119 10.97 -0.62 -1.37
C GLN A 119 12.14 -0.57 -0.40
N LEU A 120 13.24 -1.30 -0.66
CA LEU A 120 14.45 -1.25 0.16
C LEU A 120 15.10 0.14 0.18
N THR A 121 14.95 0.91 -0.90
CA THR A 121 15.48 2.27 -1.01
C THR A 121 14.45 3.34 -0.65
N ASN A 122 13.19 3.12 -0.98
CA ASN A 122 12.10 4.07 -0.72
C ASN A 122 11.76 4.19 0.77
N PHE A 123 11.90 3.10 1.53
CA PHE A 123 11.54 3.04 2.95
C PHE A 123 12.70 2.56 3.83
N PRO A 124 13.84 3.27 3.85
CA PRO A 124 15.03 2.83 4.59
C PRO A 124 14.83 2.83 6.10
N ASP A 125 13.94 3.68 6.62
CA ASP A 125 13.71 3.88 8.05
C ASP A 125 12.73 2.87 8.66
N ARG A 126 12.40 1.80 7.94
CA ARG A 126 11.54 0.71 8.41
C ARG A 126 10.13 1.16 8.80
N SER A 127 9.59 2.13 8.10
CA SER A 127 8.19 2.55 8.26
C SER A 127 7.18 1.53 7.70
N LEU A 128 7.65 0.54 6.93
CA LEU A 128 6.87 -0.59 6.47
C LEU A 128 7.02 -1.79 7.42
N SER A 129 5.90 -2.29 7.91
CA SER A 129 5.84 -3.59 8.61
C SER A 129 5.86 -4.75 7.63
N ILE A 130 5.41 -4.52 6.39
CA ILE A 130 5.39 -5.49 5.30
C ILE A 130 5.92 -4.83 4.04
N ASN A 131 7.04 -5.32 3.56
CA ASN A 131 7.58 -4.95 2.26
C ASN A 131 7.03 -5.94 1.23
N CYS A 132 6.32 -5.44 0.22
CA CYS A 132 5.69 -6.26 -0.81
C CYS A 132 6.15 -5.80 -2.20
N PRO A 133 7.40 -6.11 -2.62
CA PRO A 133 7.88 -5.78 -3.96
C PRO A 133 7.14 -6.57 -5.04
N GLN A 134 7.14 -6.05 -6.25
CA GLN A 134 6.78 -6.83 -7.43
C GLN A 134 7.74 -8.01 -7.57
N LEU A 135 7.30 -9.13 -8.08
CA LEU A 135 8.09 -10.36 -8.11
C LEU A 135 9.44 -10.21 -8.82
N ASP A 136 9.51 -9.43 -9.89
CA ASP A 136 10.77 -9.18 -10.61
C ASP A 136 11.73 -8.29 -9.81
N ASP A 137 11.22 -7.32 -9.05
CA ASP A 137 12.02 -6.50 -8.15
C ASP A 137 12.53 -7.33 -6.96
N TYR A 138 11.67 -8.20 -6.41
CA TYR A 138 12.09 -9.17 -5.41
C TYR A 138 13.25 -10.04 -5.92
N GLU A 139 13.13 -10.56 -7.14
CA GLU A 139 14.17 -11.40 -7.76
C GLU A 139 15.49 -10.65 -7.97
N ARG A 140 15.42 -9.40 -8.46
CA ARG A 140 16.63 -8.56 -8.66
C ARG A 140 17.34 -8.23 -7.37
N SER A 141 16.59 -8.02 -6.28
CA SER A 141 17.12 -7.59 -4.98
C SER A 141 16.96 -8.66 -3.89
N ARG A 142 16.89 -9.94 -4.29
CA ARG A 142 16.57 -11.09 -3.43
C ARG A 142 17.36 -11.15 -2.15
N ASP A 143 18.67 -10.94 -2.23
CA ASP A 143 19.54 -11.01 -1.04
C ASP A 143 19.18 -9.93 -0.01
N GLY A 144 18.85 -8.73 -0.46
CA GLY A 144 18.42 -7.63 0.40
C GLY A 144 17.10 -7.94 1.09
N TYR A 145 16.08 -8.40 0.33
CA TYR A 145 14.79 -8.79 0.90
C TYR A 145 14.90 -10.00 1.83
N ASN A 146 15.71 -10.99 1.47
CA ASN A 146 15.95 -12.14 2.33
C ASN A 146 16.69 -11.76 3.62
N ALA A 147 17.65 -10.84 3.56
CA ALA A 147 18.31 -10.31 4.75
C ALA A 147 17.31 -9.57 5.66
N LEU A 148 16.44 -8.75 5.08
CA LEU A 148 15.38 -8.05 5.80
C LEU A 148 14.44 -9.03 6.52
N ASN A 149 14.00 -10.07 5.82
CA ASN A 149 13.10 -11.10 6.36
C ASN A 149 13.76 -11.94 7.47
N LYS A 150 15.06 -12.24 7.34
CA LYS A 150 15.83 -13.01 8.33
C LYS A 150 16.17 -12.21 9.58
N ALA A 151 16.20 -10.89 9.50
CA ALA A 151 16.56 -10.02 10.62
C ALA A 151 15.60 -10.14 11.82
N ASN A 152 14.43 -10.77 11.63
CA ASN A 152 13.42 -11.04 12.66
C ASN A 152 13.09 -9.81 13.54
N ASN A 153 13.04 -8.65 12.92
CA ASN A 153 12.84 -7.35 13.55
C ASN A 153 11.38 -6.85 13.47
N GLY A 154 10.44 -7.77 13.22
CA GLY A 154 9.01 -7.45 13.06
C GLY A 154 8.62 -6.99 11.66
N ILE A 155 9.56 -7.01 10.70
CA ILE A 155 9.31 -6.70 9.29
C ILE A 155 9.14 -8.01 8.52
N ASP A 156 8.03 -8.13 7.80
CA ASP A 156 7.80 -9.25 6.90
C ASP A 156 8.10 -8.84 5.45
N VAL A 157 8.51 -9.81 4.66
CA VAL A 157 8.60 -9.68 3.21
C VAL A 157 7.52 -10.54 2.56
N TRP A 158 6.72 -9.92 1.72
CA TRP A 158 5.79 -10.54 0.80
C TRP A 158 6.29 -10.30 -0.62
N PHE A 159 5.55 -10.70 -1.63
CA PHE A 159 5.68 -10.19 -3.00
C PHE A 159 4.32 -10.21 -3.68
N TYR A 160 4.20 -9.47 -4.78
CA TYR A 160 2.98 -9.48 -5.58
C TYR A 160 3.27 -9.72 -7.06
N THR A 161 2.22 -10.12 -7.77
CA THR A 161 2.15 -10.08 -9.23
C THR A 161 0.84 -9.44 -9.65
N CYS A 162 0.85 -8.74 -10.78
CA CYS A 162 -0.34 -8.17 -11.40
C CYS A 162 -0.34 -8.54 -12.91
N VAL A 163 -0.56 -7.60 -13.80
CA VAL A 163 -0.28 -7.76 -15.23
C VAL A 163 1.22 -7.93 -15.50
N ASN A 164 2.05 -7.45 -14.61
CA ASN A 164 3.50 -7.63 -14.57
C ASN A 164 3.93 -8.41 -13.30
N PRO A 165 5.14 -9.01 -13.31
CA PRO A 165 6.01 -9.19 -14.46
C PRO A 165 5.46 -10.22 -15.46
N GLN A 166 5.77 -10.04 -16.73
CA GLN A 166 5.42 -10.97 -17.82
C GLN A 166 6.59 -11.91 -18.18
N GLY A 167 6.36 -12.81 -19.13
CA GLY A 167 7.37 -13.75 -19.60
C GLY A 167 7.50 -14.98 -18.71
N ASN A 168 8.71 -15.28 -18.25
CA ASN A 168 9.00 -16.50 -17.50
C ASN A 168 8.69 -16.41 -15.99
N TYR A 169 8.07 -15.32 -15.55
CA TYR A 169 7.68 -15.17 -14.14
C TYR A 169 6.39 -15.92 -13.82
N MET A 170 6.27 -16.31 -12.56
CA MET A 170 5.03 -16.86 -12.04
C MET A 170 3.92 -15.80 -12.08
N THR A 171 2.73 -16.21 -12.50
CA THR A 171 1.59 -15.29 -12.60
C THR A 171 0.28 -16.02 -12.38
N ARG A 172 -0.77 -15.25 -12.06
CA ARG A 172 -2.15 -15.74 -11.94
C ARG A 172 -3.01 -15.38 -13.15
N ILE A 173 -2.43 -14.80 -14.20
CA ILE A 173 -3.13 -14.46 -15.43
C ILE A 173 -3.55 -15.76 -16.15
N ALA A 174 -4.82 -15.84 -16.54
CA ALA A 174 -5.43 -17.07 -17.07
C ALA A 174 -4.82 -17.52 -18.40
N ASP A 175 -4.24 -16.61 -19.17
CA ASP A 175 -3.59 -16.91 -20.45
C ASP A 175 -2.25 -17.65 -20.31
N TYR A 176 -1.70 -17.70 -19.10
CA TYR A 176 -0.46 -18.41 -18.81
C TYR A 176 -0.73 -19.87 -18.38
N PRO A 177 0.27 -20.76 -18.52
CA PRO A 177 0.13 -22.13 -18.04
C PRO A 177 -0.30 -22.19 -16.56
N LEU A 178 -1.26 -23.05 -16.23
CA LEU A 178 -1.76 -23.20 -14.85
C LEU A 178 -0.67 -23.51 -13.83
N LEU A 179 0.45 -24.09 -14.28
CA LEU A 179 1.61 -24.34 -13.45
C LEU A 179 2.16 -23.04 -12.85
N SER A 180 2.16 -21.93 -13.63
CA SER A 180 2.64 -20.62 -13.18
C SER A 180 1.91 -20.15 -11.92
N ALA A 181 0.59 -20.33 -11.87
CA ALA A 181 -0.19 -19.98 -10.68
C ALA A 181 0.04 -20.93 -9.51
N ARG A 182 0.25 -22.22 -9.78
CA ARG A 182 0.43 -23.25 -8.74
C ARG A 182 1.74 -23.11 -8.00
N ILE A 183 2.83 -22.75 -8.67
CA ILE A 183 4.16 -22.70 -8.07
C ILE A 183 4.40 -21.45 -7.21
N ILE A 184 3.54 -20.43 -7.30
CA ILE A 184 3.66 -19.19 -6.50
C ILE A 184 3.80 -19.51 -5.00
N GLY A 185 2.92 -20.35 -4.47
CA GLY A 185 2.97 -20.74 -3.06
C GLY A 185 4.22 -21.54 -2.68
N TRP A 186 4.65 -22.44 -3.55
CA TRP A 186 5.88 -23.24 -3.35
C TRP A 186 7.11 -22.35 -3.37
N TYR A 187 7.18 -21.43 -4.31
CA TYR A 187 8.26 -20.47 -4.42
C TYR A 187 8.31 -19.58 -3.17
N GLY A 188 7.19 -19.00 -2.77
CA GLY A 188 7.12 -18.16 -1.57
C GLY A 188 7.58 -18.93 -0.32
N TRP A 189 7.16 -20.19 -0.16
CA TRP A 189 7.63 -21.04 0.93
C TRP A 189 9.14 -21.29 0.86
N GLN A 190 9.67 -21.62 -0.31
CA GLN A 190 11.11 -21.86 -0.53
C GLN A 190 11.95 -20.61 -0.18
N GLN A 191 11.48 -19.44 -0.53
CA GLN A 191 12.15 -18.18 -0.24
C GLN A 191 11.92 -17.69 1.21
N GLY A 192 11.01 -18.33 1.95
CA GLY A 192 10.66 -17.94 3.32
C GLY A 192 9.86 -16.64 3.42
N VAL A 193 9.26 -16.16 2.31
CA VAL A 193 8.38 -14.98 2.35
C VAL A 193 7.09 -15.31 3.09
N LYS A 194 6.49 -14.32 3.74
CA LYS A 194 5.36 -14.51 4.65
C LYS A 194 4.00 -14.37 3.99
N GLY A 195 3.94 -13.83 2.79
CA GLY A 195 2.68 -13.63 2.08
C GLY A 195 2.84 -13.35 0.60
N TYR A 196 1.71 -13.40 -0.08
CA TYR A 196 1.55 -13.06 -1.48
C TYR A 196 0.34 -12.14 -1.61
N LEU A 197 0.53 -11.01 -2.29
CA LEU A 197 -0.53 -10.05 -2.57
C LEU A 197 -0.95 -10.13 -4.03
N HIS A 198 -2.25 -9.97 -4.26
CA HIS A 198 -2.81 -9.79 -5.58
C HIS A 198 -3.91 -8.74 -5.51
N TRP A 199 -3.85 -7.77 -6.38
CA TRP A 199 -4.68 -6.57 -6.37
C TRP A 199 -6.19 -6.80 -6.48
N GLY A 200 -6.63 -7.94 -7.00
CA GLY A 200 -8.03 -8.25 -7.16
C GLY A 200 -8.33 -9.73 -7.08
N TRP A 201 -9.47 -10.07 -6.50
CA TRP A 201 -10.00 -11.43 -6.49
C TRP A 201 -10.62 -11.78 -7.85
N ASN A 202 -11.41 -10.87 -8.37
CA ASN A 202 -12.05 -10.98 -9.69
C ASN A 202 -12.27 -9.57 -10.25
N LEU A 203 -12.15 -9.44 -11.56
CA LEU A 203 -12.40 -8.19 -12.28
C LEU A 203 -13.26 -8.50 -13.50
N TRP A 204 -14.55 -8.19 -13.41
CA TRP A 204 -15.53 -8.54 -14.44
C TRP A 204 -15.90 -7.37 -15.37
N ASN A 205 -15.50 -6.13 -15.04
CA ASN A 205 -16.02 -4.91 -15.66
C ASN A 205 -15.04 -4.21 -16.61
N GLN A 206 -14.03 -4.91 -17.11
CA GLN A 206 -13.10 -4.37 -18.11
C GLN A 206 -13.29 -5.01 -19.49
N ALA A 207 -14.52 -5.33 -19.84
CA ALA A 207 -14.87 -5.74 -21.20
C ALA A 207 -15.44 -4.55 -21.97
#